data_8648e3de9f875d815335a7817babb02a
#
_entry.id   8648e3de9f875d815335a7817babb02a
#
_cell.length_a   1.000
_cell.length_b   1.000
_cell.length_c   1.000
_cell.angle_alpha   90.00
_cell.angle_beta   90.00
_cell.angle_gamma   90.00
#
_symmetry.space_group_name_H-M   'P 1'
#
loop_
_entity.id
_entity.type
_entity.pdbx_description
1 polymer ?
#
loop_
_entity_poly.entity_id
_entity_poly.type
_entity_poly.pdbx_seq_one_letter_code
_entity_poly.pdbx_strand_id
1 'polypeptide(L)'
;MSDHDLPPLIETPPGLYLHYKGLPYQVLATVRHSETLEPMTLYRALYGQRGLWVRPAAMFLEEVEVNGARQPRFKWQGPAEACL
;
A
#
# COMPACT_ATOMS: atom_id res chain seq x y z
N MET A 1 -16.67 -7.30 -18.89
CA MET A 1 -16.75 -8.10 -17.65
C MET A 1 -17.65 -7.41 -16.64
N SER A 2 -18.59 -8.12 -16.08
CA SER A 2 -19.50 -7.60 -15.06
C SER A 2 -18.78 -7.52 -13.70
N ASP A 3 -19.16 -6.55 -12.86
CA ASP A 3 -18.60 -6.44 -11.52
C ASP A 3 -18.90 -7.69 -10.67
N HIS A 4 -19.95 -8.44 -11.01
CA HIS A 4 -20.30 -9.66 -10.30
C HIS A 4 -19.30 -10.79 -10.50
N ASP A 5 -18.51 -10.72 -11.56
CA ASP A 5 -17.55 -11.77 -11.91
C ASP A 5 -16.13 -11.47 -11.40
N LEU A 6 -15.95 -10.35 -10.70
CA LEU A 6 -14.64 -9.97 -10.20
C LEU A 6 -14.32 -10.69 -8.90
N PRO A 7 -13.06 -11.12 -8.71
CA PRO A 7 -12.65 -11.65 -7.41
C PRO A 7 -12.72 -10.57 -6.34
N PRO A 8 -12.88 -10.95 -5.07
CA PRO A 8 -12.89 -9.96 -3.98
C PRO A 8 -11.63 -9.11 -3.98
N LEU A 9 -11.80 -7.82 -3.71
CA LEU A 9 -10.69 -6.88 -3.61
C LEU A 9 -10.23 -6.84 -2.16
N ILE A 10 -9.06 -7.42 -1.88
CA ILE A 10 -8.46 -7.35 -0.55
C ILE A 10 -7.78 -6.00 -0.46
N GLU A 11 -8.30 -5.14 0.41
CA GLU A 11 -7.83 -3.76 0.50
C GLU A 11 -6.65 -3.61 1.43
N THR A 12 -5.69 -2.77 1.02
CA THR A 12 -4.66 -2.26 1.91
C THR A 12 -5.30 -1.13 2.72
N PRO A 13 -5.27 -1.17 4.06
CA PRO A 13 -5.89 -0.10 4.86
C PRO A 13 -5.34 1.27 4.45
N PRO A 14 -6.21 2.25 4.16
CA PRO A 14 -5.74 3.60 3.82
C PRO A 14 -5.11 4.27 5.03
N GLY A 15 -4.26 5.25 4.77
CA GLY A 15 -3.62 6.03 5.81
C GLY A 15 -2.13 6.19 5.60
N LEU A 16 -1.43 6.52 6.67
CA LEU A 16 0.00 6.79 6.64
C LEU A 16 0.78 5.52 6.97
N TYR A 17 1.86 5.33 6.23
CA TYR A 17 2.75 4.18 6.39
C TYR A 17 4.19 4.65 6.46
N LEU A 18 4.98 3.90 7.22
CA LEU A 18 6.42 4.11 7.29
C LEU A 18 7.11 2.88 6.69
N HIS A 19 7.87 3.10 5.64
CA HIS A 19 8.69 2.05 5.05
C HIS A 19 9.79 1.66 6.03
N TYR A 20 10.19 0.38 6.05
CA TYR A 20 11.19 -0.09 7.02
C TYR A 20 12.52 0.66 6.92
N LYS A 21 12.78 1.32 5.81
CA LYS A 21 13.97 2.18 5.64
C LYS A 21 13.75 3.61 6.11
N GLY A 22 12.59 3.91 6.70
CA GLY A 22 12.31 5.22 7.30
C GLY A 22 11.62 6.23 6.40
N LEU A 23 11.17 5.85 5.23
CA LEU A 23 10.52 6.78 4.30
C LEU A 23 9.00 6.74 4.47
N PRO A 24 8.34 7.92 4.49
CA PRO A 24 6.90 7.98 4.71
C PRO A 24 6.10 7.91 3.41
N TYR A 25 4.94 7.25 3.49
CA TYR A 25 4.01 7.10 2.36
C TYR A 25 2.58 7.24 2.84
N GLN A 26 1.68 7.58 1.93
CA GLN A 26 0.25 7.60 2.19
C GLN A 26 -0.44 6.66 1.22
N VAL A 27 -1.16 5.68 1.75
CA VAL A 27 -2.01 4.81 0.94
C VAL A 27 -3.34 5.52 0.72
N LEU A 28 -3.74 5.65 -0.54
CA LEU A 28 -4.96 6.36 -0.93
C LEU A 28 -6.12 5.40 -1.17
N ALA A 29 -5.84 4.28 -1.81
CA ALA A 29 -6.88 3.33 -2.21
C ALA A 29 -6.25 2.02 -2.65
N THR A 30 -7.08 0.99 -2.75
CA THR A 30 -6.71 -0.23 -3.44
C THR A 30 -7.51 -0.28 -4.73
N VAL A 31 -6.83 -0.52 -5.84
CA VAL A 31 -7.42 -0.52 -7.17
C VAL A 31 -7.13 -1.85 -7.85
N ARG A 32 -7.75 -2.11 -9.00
CA ARG A 32 -7.51 -3.33 -9.76
C ARG A 32 -6.58 -3.07 -10.92
N HIS A 33 -5.70 -4.02 -11.16
CA HIS A 33 -4.94 -4.05 -12.39
C HIS A 33 -5.93 -4.38 -13.52
N SER A 34 -5.96 -3.58 -14.57
CA SER A 34 -6.97 -3.73 -15.62
C SER A 34 -6.85 -5.03 -16.41
N GLU A 35 -5.67 -5.61 -16.46
CA GLU A 35 -5.43 -6.84 -17.22
C GLU A 35 -5.49 -8.09 -16.36
N THR A 36 -4.86 -8.07 -15.19
CA THR A 36 -4.76 -9.24 -14.32
C THR A 36 -5.87 -9.31 -13.29
N LEU A 37 -6.54 -8.18 -13.01
CA LEU A 37 -7.56 -8.02 -11.98
C LEU A 37 -7.02 -8.17 -10.56
N GLU A 38 -5.70 -8.21 -10.39
CA GLU A 38 -5.12 -8.29 -9.06
C GLU A 38 -5.26 -6.98 -8.31
N PRO A 39 -5.37 -7.03 -6.97
CA PRO A 39 -5.40 -5.80 -6.16
C PRO A 39 -4.07 -5.07 -6.23
N MET A 40 -4.14 -3.76 -6.45
CA MET A 40 -2.95 -2.89 -6.49
C MET A 40 -3.13 -1.80 -5.44
N THR A 41 -2.11 -1.59 -4.62
CA THR A 41 -2.11 -0.50 -3.65
C THR A 41 -1.68 0.78 -4.34
N LEU A 42 -2.54 1.80 -4.30
CA LEU A 42 -2.25 3.13 -4.82
C LEU A 42 -1.75 3.99 -3.67
N TYR A 43 -0.54 4.51 -3.80
CA TYR A 43 0.05 5.26 -2.69
C TYR A 43 0.88 6.43 -3.21
N ARG A 44 1.10 7.40 -2.32
CA ARG A 44 1.87 8.60 -2.61
C ARG A 44 3.11 8.63 -1.72
N ALA A 45 4.26 8.89 -2.31
CA ALA A 45 5.46 9.18 -1.54
C ALA A 45 5.30 10.54 -0.87
N LEU A 46 5.59 10.64 0.42
CA LEU A 46 5.49 11.91 1.16
C LEU A 46 6.83 12.61 1.24
N TYR A 47 7.64 12.42 0.22
CA TYR A 47 8.94 13.06 0.08
C TYR A 47 9.21 13.29 -1.40
N GLY A 48 10.25 14.07 -1.70
CA GLY A 48 10.62 14.36 -3.10
C GLY A 48 9.48 15.05 -3.84
N GLN A 49 9.16 14.57 -5.01
CA GLN A 49 8.11 15.16 -5.86
C GLN A 49 6.71 14.70 -5.49
N ARG A 50 6.56 13.85 -4.49
CA ARG A 50 5.27 13.36 -4.00
C ARG A 50 4.44 12.69 -5.08
N GLY A 51 5.10 11.90 -5.93
CA GLY A 51 4.43 11.20 -7.02
C GLY A 51 3.54 10.06 -6.54
N LEU A 52 2.63 9.68 -7.43
CA LEU A 52 1.73 8.55 -7.19
C LEU A 52 2.32 7.28 -7.79
N TRP A 53 2.17 6.18 -7.06
CA TRP A 53 2.70 4.89 -7.45
C TRP A 53 1.69 3.80 -7.18
N VAL A 54 1.81 2.68 -7.86
CA VAL A 54 1.05 1.47 -7.56
C VAL A 54 2.01 0.31 -7.34
N ARG A 55 1.59 -0.62 -6.49
CA ARG A 55 2.34 -1.84 -6.21
C ARG A 55 1.33 -2.95 -5.95
N PRO A 56 1.56 -4.19 -6.39
CA PRO A 56 0.64 -5.27 -6.02
C PRO A 56 0.43 -5.31 -4.51
N ALA A 57 -0.84 -5.39 -4.10
CA ALA A 57 -1.17 -5.33 -2.66
C ALA A 57 -0.46 -6.41 -1.86
N ALA A 58 -0.31 -7.61 -2.43
CA ALA A 58 0.41 -8.68 -1.76
C ALA A 58 1.86 -8.31 -1.46
N MET A 59 2.50 -7.57 -2.38
CA MET A 59 3.88 -7.12 -2.18
C MET A 59 3.96 -5.95 -1.20
N PHE A 60 2.94 -5.09 -1.21
CA PHE A 60 2.89 -3.96 -0.26
C PHE A 60 2.75 -4.47 1.18
N LEU A 61 1.99 -5.54 1.38
CA LEU A 61 1.71 -6.10 2.69
C LEU A 61 2.76 -7.14 3.15
N GLU A 62 3.79 -7.34 2.34
CA GLU A 62 4.85 -8.32 2.59
C GLU A 62 5.70 -7.92 3.80
N GLU A 63 6.17 -8.95 4.51
CA GLU A 63 7.15 -8.73 5.56
C GLU A 63 8.57 -8.81 5.01
N VAL A 64 9.48 -8.13 5.67
CA VAL A 64 10.91 -8.18 5.37
C VAL A 64 11.67 -8.64 6.61
N GLU A 65 12.85 -9.18 6.42
CA GLU A 65 13.72 -9.59 7.50
C GLU A 65 14.86 -8.58 7.63
N VAL A 66 14.99 -7.98 8.81
CA VAL A 66 16.05 -6.99 9.11
C VAL A 66 16.71 -7.41 10.42
N ASN A 67 18.02 -7.63 10.37
CA ASN A 67 18.81 -8.03 11.55
C ASN A 67 18.23 -9.26 12.24
N GLY A 68 17.71 -10.22 11.46
CA GLY A 68 17.17 -11.46 11.99
C GLY A 68 15.74 -11.37 12.49
N ALA A 69 15.12 -10.22 12.43
CA ALA A 69 13.74 -10.03 12.88
C ALA A 69 12.84 -9.70 11.69
N ARG A 70 11.65 -10.27 11.67
CA ARG A 70 10.65 -10.00 10.64
C ARG A 70 9.85 -8.78 11.02
N GLN A 71 9.57 -7.92 10.05
CA GLN A 71 8.75 -6.73 10.25
C GLN A 71 8.03 -6.41 8.95
N PRO A 72 6.92 -5.64 9.01
CA PRO A 72 6.24 -5.21 7.79
C PRO A 72 7.17 -4.34 6.94
N ARG A 73 7.11 -4.53 5.62
CA ARG A 73 7.82 -3.64 4.70
C ARG A 73 7.32 -2.21 4.85
N PHE A 74 5.99 -2.05 5.02
CA PHE A 74 5.35 -0.75 5.28
C PHE A 74 4.50 -0.90 6.53
N LYS A 75 4.78 -0.12 7.55
CA LYS A 75 4.06 -0.18 8.82
C LYS A 75 3.04 0.94 8.90
N TRP A 76 1.78 0.57 9.15
CA TRP A 76 0.69 1.54 9.29
C TRP A 76 0.91 2.43 10.50
N GLN A 77 0.75 3.75 10.30
CA GLN A 77 0.98 4.76 11.34
C GLN A 77 -0.31 5.41 11.81
N GLY A 78 -1.41 5.20 11.10
CA GLY A 78 -2.70 5.78 11.45
C GLY A 78 -3.38 6.44 10.26
N PRO A 79 -4.61 6.94 10.46
CA PRO A 79 -5.32 7.65 9.39
C PRO A 79 -4.59 8.92 8.99
N ALA A 80 -4.68 9.27 7.70
CA ALA A 80 -4.00 10.47 7.20
C ALA A 80 -4.48 11.75 7.89
N GLU A 81 -5.77 11.82 8.24
CA GLU A 81 -6.35 12.98 8.90
C GLU A 81 -5.75 13.24 10.28
N ALA A 82 -5.25 12.20 10.92
CA ALA A 82 -4.69 12.35 12.27
C ALA A 82 -3.38 13.12 12.29
N CYS A 83 -2.79 13.38 11.12
CA CYS A 83 -1.50 14.05 10.99
C CYS A 83 -1.63 15.50 10.53
N LEU A 84 -2.85 16.01 10.44
CA LEU A 84 -3.09 17.39 10.00
C LEU A 84 -3.04 18.37 11.17
#